data_b73ea53f78229d78bbd8d78295397b50
#
_entry.id   b73ea53f78229d78bbd8d78295397b50
#
_cell.length_a   1.000
_cell.length_b   1.000
_cell.length_c   1.000
_cell.angle_alpha   90.00
_cell.angle_beta   90.00
_cell.angle_gamma   90.00
#
_symmetry.space_group_name_H-M   'P 1'
#
loop_
_entity.id
_entity.type
_entity.pdbx_description
1 polymer ?
#
loop_
_entity_poly.entity_id
_entity_poly.type
_entity_poly.pdbx_seq_one_letter_code
_entity_poly.pdbx_strand_id
1 'polypeptide(L)'
;MIQRIRSIQPLPDFILSVTFDDNRRVLYDVKEDMNLPGYSVLRDIHGLFQQAQVDKSRTCVYWNEDVDLPSDILYEYGQIQE
;
A
#
# COMPACT_ATOMS: atom_id res chain seq x y z
N MET A 1 -15.71 -9.68 4.80
CA MET A 1 -15.25 -10.02 3.43
C MET A 1 -13.99 -9.22 3.13
N ILE A 2 -12.98 -9.88 2.56
CA ILE A 2 -11.74 -9.20 2.22
C ILE A 2 -11.95 -8.36 0.97
N GLN A 3 -11.56 -7.10 1.02
CA GLN A 3 -11.64 -6.22 -0.13
C GLN A 3 -10.47 -6.49 -1.07
N ARG A 4 -10.76 -6.61 -2.36
CA ARG A 4 -9.72 -6.88 -3.34
C ARG A 4 -9.27 -5.61 -4.03
N ILE A 5 -7.96 -5.54 -4.25
CA ILE A 5 -7.31 -4.39 -4.85
C ILE A 5 -7.39 -4.53 -6.37
N ARG A 6 -7.85 -3.46 -7.05
CA ARG A 6 -7.86 -3.41 -8.50
C ARG A 6 -6.55 -2.89 -9.05
N SER A 7 -6.05 -1.81 -8.46
CA SER A 7 -4.80 -1.19 -8.91
C SER A 7 -4.18 -0.37 -7.79
N ILE A 8 -2.88 -0.14 -7.91
CA ILE A 8 -2.14 0.71 -6.99
C ILE A 8 -1.27 1.66 -7.80
N GLN A 9 -0.91 2.79 -7.16
CA GLN A 9 0.05 3.72 -7.73
C GLN A 9 0.83 4.38 -6.59
N PRO A 10 2.15 4.15 -6.52
CA PRO A 10 3.00 4.89 -5.59
C PRO A 10 3.08 6.35 -6.02
N LEU A 11 2.86 7.25 -5.08
CA LEU A 11 2.89 8.69 -5.30
C LEU A 11 4.06 9.30 -4.54
N PRO A 12 4.42 10.57 -4.85
CA PRO A 12 5.47 11.25 -4.09
C PRO A 12 5.14 11.31 -2.60
N ASP A 13 6.18 11.42 -1.78
CA ASP A 13 6.08 11.56 -0.34
C ASP A 13 5.55 10.30 0.36
N PHE A 14 5.80 9.12 -0.26
CA PHE A 14 5.44 7.82 0.30
C PHE A 14 3.93 7.65 0.53
N ILE A 15 3.15 8.22 -0.36
CA ILE A 15 1.71 8.02 -0.39
C ILE A 15 1.40 6.90 -1.38
N LEU A 16 0.53 5.97 -0.99
CA LEU A 16 0.10 4.89 -1.86
C LEU A 16 -1.35 5.12 -2.24
N SER A 17 -1.61 5.26 -3.54
CA SER A 17 -2.98 5.35 -4.06
C SER A 17 -3.47 3.94 -4.36
N VAL A 18 -4.61 3.57 -3.82
CA VAL A 18 -5.17 2.22 -3.97
C VAL A 18 -6.60 2.33 -4.46
N THR A 19 -6.92 1.59 -5.52
CA THR A 19 -8.30 1.47 -6.02
C THR A 19 -8.75 0.03 -5.81
N PHE A 20 -9.92 -0.13 -5.19
CA PHE A 20 -10.49 -1.43 -4.88
C PHE A 20 -11.56 -1.83 -5.91
N ASP A 21 -11.93 -3.11 -5.90
CA ASP A 21 -12.92 -3.62 -6.85
C ASP A 21 -14.29 -2.96 -6.71
N ASP A 22 -14.63 -2.44 -5.53
CA ASP A 22 -15.89 -1.73 -5.30
C ASP A 22 -15.84 -0.26 -5.73
N ASN A 23 -14.78 0.13 -6.43
CA ASN A 23 -14.51 1.49 -6.91
C ASN A 23 -14.09 2.48 -5.82
N ARG A 24 -13.93 2.04 -4.57
CA ARG A 24 -13.37 2.89 -3.54
C ARG A 24 -11.90 3.19 -3.87
N ARG A 25 -11.54 4.45 -3.73
CA ARG A 25 -10.14 4.88 -3.88
C ARG A 25 -9.68 5.51 -2.59
N VAL A 26 -8.49 5.11 -2.16
CA VAL A 26 -7.92 5.65 -0.92
C VAL A 26 -6.48 6.10 -1.16
N LEU A 27 -6.06 7.07 -0.36
CA LEU A 27 -4.65 7.43 -0.24
C LEU A 27 -4.17 6.97 1.13
N TYR A 28 -3.13 6.17 1.16
CA TYR A 28 -2.57 5.64 2.39
C TYR A 28 -1.18 6.20 2.60
N ASP A 29 -0.95 6.84 3.75
CA ASP A 29 0.34 7.42 4.10
C ASP A 29 1.20 6.34 4.75
N VAL A 30 2.16 5.82 3.98
CA VAL A 30 3.03 4.74 4.45
C VAL A 30 4.09 5.24 5.44
N LYS A 31 4.29 6.56 5.53
CA LYS A 31 5.33 7.12 6.41
C LYS A 31 5.16 6.70 7.86
N GLU A 32 3.93 6.56 8.33
CA GLU A 32 3.68 6.14 9.70
C GLU A 32 4.16 4.71 9.96
N ASP A 33 4.03 3.84 8.96
CA ASP A 33 4.46 2.44 9.08
C ASP A 33 5.98 2.31 9.02
N MET A 34 6.68 3.30 8.51
CA MET A 34 8.15 3.26 8.41
C MET A 34 8.82 3.30 9.78
N ASN A 35 8.07 3.61 10.82
CA ASN A 35 8.57 3.53 12.19
C ASN A 35 8.54 2.10 12.75
N LEU A 36 7.88 1.17 12.04
CA LEU A 36 7.81 -0.22 12.45
C LEU A 36 9.02 -1.00 11.95
N PRO A 37 9.45 -2.04 12.69
CA PRO A 37 10.57 -2.86 12.24
C PRO A 37 10.34 -3.43 10.85
N GLY A 38 11.35 -3.34 10.01
CA GLY A 38 11.30 -3.86 8.64
C GLY A 38 10.74 -2.91 7.60
N TYR A 39 9.96 -1.91 7.98
CA TYR A 39 9.34 -1.00 7.00
C TYR A 39 10.22 0.20 6.64
N SER A 40 11.24 0.49 7.44
CA SER A 40 12.12 1.62 7.17
C SER A 40 12.89 1.47 5.85
N VAL A 41 13.02 0.24 5.34
CA VAL A 41 13.69 0.01 4.04
C VAL A 41 12.99 0.75 2.89
N LEU A 42 11.69 1.01 3.01
CA LEU A 42 10.97 1.77 1.99
C LEU A 42 11.49 3.19 1.86
N ARG A 43 11.96 3.76 2.96
CA ARG A 43 12.58 5.07 2.97
C ARG A 43 14.07 5.00 2.64
N ASP A 44 14.76 3.99 3.17
CA ASP A 44 16.22 3.92 3.14
C ASP A 44 16.77 3.40 1.82
N ILE A 45 16.02 2.54 1.14
CA ILE A 45 16.46 2.00 -0.15
C ILE A 45 15.83 2.84 -1.26
N HIS A 46 16.69 3.56 -2.00
CA HIS A 46 16.22 4.45 -3.06
C HIS A 46 15.46 3.68 -4.12
N GLY A 47 14.25 4.14 -4.43
CA GLY A 47 13.43 3.56 -5.48
C GLY A 47 12.60 2.36 -5.06
N LEU A 48 12.80 1.83 -3.85
CA LEU A 48 12.05 0.64 -3.44
C LEU A 48 10.55 0.90 -3.35
N PHE A 49 10.15 2.03 -2.81
CA PHE A 49 8.73 2.34 -2.65
C PHE A 49 7.98 2.30 -3.98
N GLN A 50 8.62 2.73 -5.07
CA GLN A 50 8.00 2.74 -6.39
C GLN A 50 7.83 1.34 -6.98
N GLN A 51 8.40 0.31 -6.36
CA GLN A 51 8.31 -1.07 -6.83
C GLN A 51 7.16 -1.84 -6.17
N ALA A 52 6.22 -1.15 -5.55
CA ALA A 52 5.05 -1.77 -4.92
C ALA A 52 4.29 -2.65 -5.92
N GLN A 53 3.87 -3.83 -5.48
CA GLN A 53 3.15 -4.78 -6.31
C GLN A 53 1.95 -5.33 -5.56
N VAL A 54 0.95 -5.79 -6.31
CA VAL A 54 -0.23 -6.47 -5.76
C VAL A 54 -0.04 -7.97 -5.95
N ASP A 55 -0.34 -8.76 -4.91
CA ASP A 55 -0.20 -10.20 -4.99
C ASP A 55 -1.28 -10.82 -5.90
N LYS A 56 -1.17 -12.14 -6.15
CA LYS A 56 -2.09 -12.82 -7.06
C LYS A 56 -3.53 -12.81 -6.56
N SER A 57 -3.74 -12.85 -5.26
CA SER A 57 -5.09 -12.82 -4.68
C SER A 57 -5.68 -11.41 -4.66
N ARG A 58 -4.87 -10.40 -4.91
CA ARG A 58 -5.25 -8.99 -4.87
C ARG A 58 -5.71 -8.55 -3.48
N THR A 59 -5.12 -9.15 -2.45
CA THR A 59 -5.46 -8.84 -1.06
C THR A 59 -4.28 -8.28 -0.28
N CYS A 60 -3.18 -7.99 -0.95
CA CYS A 60 -1.98 -7.50 -0.29
C CYS A 60 -1.13 -6.68 -1.26
N VAL A 61 -0.60 -5.56 -0.77
CA VAL A 61 0.45 -4.81 -1.48
C VAL A 61 1.78 -5.20 -0.83
N TYR A 62 2.78 -5.53 -1.64
CA TYR A 62 4.08 -5.92 -1.10
C TYR A 62 5.21 -5.27 -1.88
N TRP A 63 6.35 -5.11 -1.22
CA TRP A 63 7.58 -4.59 -1.82
C TRP A 63 8.67 -5.64 -1.83
N ASN A 64 8.71 -6.49 -0.80
CA ASN A 64 9.59 -7.65 -0.74
C ASN A 64 8.96 -8.68 0.20
N GLU A 65 9.69 -9.75 0.52
CA GLU A 65 9.15 -10.84 1.35
C GLU A 65 8.76 -10.40 2.76
N ASP A 66 9.38 -9.34 3.26
CA ASP A 66 9.22 -8.92 4.65
C ASP A 66 8.34 -7.68 4.81
N VAL A 67 8.01 -6.99 3.71
CA VAL A 67 7.31 -5.70 3.78
C VAL A 67 6.06 -5.78 2.93
N ASP A 68 4.91 -5.88 3.60
CA ASP A 68 3.62 -5.91 2.93
C ASP A 68 2.56 -5.16 3.74
N LEU A 69 1.46 -4.83 3.06
CA LEU A 69 0.30 -4.19 3.69
C LEU A 69 -0.96 -4.90 3.21
N PRO A 70 -1.74 -5.48 4.15
CA PRO A 70 -2.99 -6.16 3.77
C PRO A 70 -4.03 -5.17 3.23
N SER A 71 -4.87 -5.66 2.32
CA SER A 71 -5.90 -4.82 1.70
C SER A 71 -6.90 -4.25 2.70
N ASP A 72 -7.25 -5.01 3.73
CA ASP A 72 -8.21 -4.53 4.73
C ASP A 72 -7.66 -3.35 5.54
N ILE A 73 -6.36 -3.33 5.82
CA ILE A 73 -5.73 -2.18 6.48
C ILE A 73 -5.80 -0.95 5.58
N LEU A 74 -5.47 -1.12 4.29
CA LEU A 74 -5.51 -0.02 3.33
C LEU A 74 -6.94 0.49 3.15
N TYR A 75 -7.91 -0.42 3.09
CA TYR A 75 -9.31 -0.08 2.91
C TYR A 75 -9.88 0.69 4.10
N GLU A 76 -9.54 0.25 5.31
CA GLU A 76 -10.11 0.82 6.53
C GLU A 76 -9.41 2.11 6.95
N TYR A 77 -8.07 2.14 6.85
CA TYR A 77 -7.28 3.27 7.38
C TYR A 77 -6.83 4.24 6.31
N GLY A 78 -6.97 3.90 5.03
CA GLY A 78 -6.67 4.84 3.95
C GLY A 78 -7.67 5.99 3.92
N GLN A 79 -7.22 7.16 3.47
CA GLN A 79 -8.09 8.32 3.35
C GLN A 79 -8.88 8.22 2.05
N ILE A 80 -10.21 8.21 2.16
CA ILE A 80 -11.10 8.04 1.01
C ILE A 80 -10.99 9.24 0.07
N GLN A 81 -10.85 8.96 -1.21
CA GLN A 81 -10.86 9.95 -2.28
C GLN A 81 -12.17 9.86 -3.04
N GLU A 82 -12.86 10.96 -3.14
CA GLU A 82 -14.13 11.04 -3.89
C GLU A 82 -13.93 11.57 -5.30
#